data_9e6a64a4d1e9ad9952572dd010e56cb7
#
_entry.id   9e6a64a4d1e9ad9952572dd010e56cb7
#
_cell.length_a   1.000
_cell.length_b   1.000
_cell.length_c   1.000
_cell.angle_alpha   90.00
_cell.angle_beta   90.00
_cell.angle_gamma   90.00
#
_symmetry.space_group_name_H-M   'P 1'
#
loop_
_entity.id
_entity.type
_entity.pdbx_description
1 polymer ?
#
loop_
_entity_poly.entity_id
_entity_poly.type
_entity_poly.pdbx_seq_one_letter_code
_entity_poly.pdbx_strand_id
1 'polypeptide(L)'
;MLFRSEIKRRCELDIDRRFKELEADAAKAEADGGDTKKIKTAADKEIALIREQADDELALLNRTWDEFKGLHSRQIIDDEMLWRELSWRYPDYFEGGTGADAIKSLIDRIDFDEEEQKLREAIDHVSSGRKPLSAQRRQKAIKRLKIVASFNQRDDHGRRLNDPKAMILDVVPVIPPDLRPMVQLDGGRFATSDLNDLYRRVINRNNRLKRLLDLGAPEIIVNNEKRMLQEAVDALFDNGRDRKSTRLNS
;
A
#
# COMPACT_ATOMS: atom_id res chain seq x y z
N MET A 1 -4.49 16.77 20.18
CA MET A 1 -4.57 16.86 21.66
C MET A 1 -5.61 15.92 22.25
N LEU A 2 -6.79 15.76 21.67
CA LEU A 2 -7.88 14.92 22.22
C LEU A 2 -7.49 13.44 22.43
N PHE A 3 -6.88 12.78 21.47
CA PHE A 3 -6.47 11.36 21.61
C PHE A 3 -5.46 11.13 22.73
N ARG A 4 -4.51 12.05 22.91
CA ARG A 4 -3.47 11.92 23.94
C ARG A 4 -4.05 12.04 25.37
N SER A 5 -5.01 12.94 25.56
CA SER A 5 -5.72 13.08 26.84
C SER A 5 -6.64 11.88 27.13
N GLU A 6 -7.24 11.32 26.08
CA GLU A 6 -8.12 10.14 26.20
C GLU A 6 -7.33 8.87 26.60
N ILE A 7 -6.17 8.63 26.00
CA ILE A 7 -5.30 7.49 26.39
C ILE A 7 -4.88 7.62 27.84
N LYS A 8 -4.44 8.79 28.27
CA LYS A 8 -4.06 9.03 29.67
C LYS A 8 -5.23 8.83 30.63
N ARG A 9 -6.39 9.38 30.32
CA ARG A 9 -7.60 9.24 31.12
C ARG A 9 -8.02 7.76 31.24
N ARG A 10 -7.97 7.00 30.14
CA ARG A 10 -8.28 5.57 30.15
C ARG A 10 -7.29 4.80 31.02
N CYS A 11 -6.01 5.06 30.89
CA CYS A 11 -4.98 4.46 31.73
C CYS A 11 -5.21 4.72 33.23
N GLU A 12 -5.52 5.97 33.61
CA GLU A 12 -5.83 6.35 35.00
C GLU A 12 -7.07 5.59 35.51
N LEU A 13 -8.14 5.52 34.72
CA LEU A 13 -9.36 4.80 35.11
C LEU A 13 -9.14 3.29 35.29
N ASP A 14 -8.32 2.68 34.43
CA ASP A 14 -8.02 1.25 34.52
C ASP A 14 -7.12 0.96 35.72
N ILE A 15 -6.18 1.84 36.05
CA ILE A 15 -5.38 1.76 37.28
C ILE A 15 -6.26 1.91 38.50
N ASP A 16 -7.15 2.90 38.58
CA ASP A 16 -8.05 3.14 39.69
C ASP A 16 -9.00 1.94 39.92
N ARG A 17 -9.49 1.35 38.82
CA ARG A 17 -10.30 0.13 38.91
C ARG A 17 -9.51 -1.01 39.54
N ARG A 18 -8.27 -1.22 39.10
CA ARG A 18 -7.43 -2.28 39.60
C ARG A 18 -7.03 -2.08 41.05
N PHE A 19 -6.81 -0.84 41.50
CA PHE A 19 -6.60 -0.54 42.91
C PHE A 19 -7.81 -0.91 43.81
N LYS A 20 -9.03 -0.56 43.38
CA LYS A 20 -10.25 -0.92 44.10
C LYS A 20 -10.46 -2.45 44.21
N GLU A 21 -10.18 -3.16 43.11
CA GLU A 21 -10.22 -4.63 43.11
C GLU A 21 -9.17 -5.20 44.06
N LEU A 22 -7.96 -4.66 44.09
CA LEU A 22 -6.89 -5.05 44.97
C LEU A 22 -7.25 -4.86 46.44
N GLU A 23 -7.84 -3.72 46.81
CA GLU A 23 -8.29 -3.45 48.18
C GLU A 23 -9.37 -4.47 48.61
N ALA A 24 -10.29 -4.80 47.69
CA ALA A 24 -11.32 -5.81 47.96
C ALA A 24 -10.73 -7.22 48.11
N ASP A 25 -9.78 -7.59 47.28
CA ASP A 25 -9.10 -8.90 47.31
C ASP A 25 -8.19 -9.02 48.55
N ALA A 26 -7.49 -7.94 48.92
CA ALA A 26 -6.67 -7.89 50.13
C ALA A 26 -7.52 -8.03 51.39
N ALA A 27 -8.68 -7.36 51.47
CA ALA A 27 -9.61 -7.47 52.59
C ALA A 27 -10.18 -8.90 52.74
N LYS A 28 -10.49 -9.57 51.62
CA LYS A 28 -10.90 -10.98 51.61
C LYS A 28 -9.79 -11.91 52.08
N ALA A 29 -8.57 -11.72 51.57
CA ALA A 29 -7.42 -12.53 51.93
C ALA A 29 -7.02 -12.37 53.41
N GLU A 30 -7.16 -11.16 53.98
CA GLU A 30 -6.97 -10.94 55.43
C GLU A 30 -8.01 -11.70 56.27
N ALA A 31 -9.27 -11.75 55.80
CA ALA A 31 -10.33 -12.50 56.46
C ALA A 31 -10.09 -14.03 56.44
N ASP A 32 -9.47 -14.53 55.34
CA ASP A 32 -9.19 -15.95 55.14
C ASP A 32 -7.77 -16.38 55.58
N GLY A 33 -6.97 -15.48 56.20
CA GLY A 33 -5.61 -15.75 56.69
C GLY A 33 -4.58 -15.97 55.55
N GLY A 34 -4.83 -15.43 54.34
CA GLY A 34 -3.99 -15.57 53.15
C GLY A 34 -2.82 -14.60 53.09
N ASP A 35 -1.91 -14.83 52.12
CA ASP A 35 -0.68 -14.04 51.92
C ASP A 35 -0.96 -12.78 51.06
N THR A 36 -1.29 -11.67 51.73
CA THR A 36 -1.57 -10.36 51.08
C THR A 36 -0.38 -9.78 50.30
N LYS A 37 0.87 -10.20 50.60
CA LYS A 37 2.05 -9.74 49.87
C LYS A 37 2.07 -10.25 48.44
N LYS A 38 1.63 -11.49 48.18
CA LYS A 38 1.56 -12.04 46.82
C LYS A 38 0.51 -11.33 45.99
N ILE A 39 -0.62 -10.97 46.57
CA ILE A 39 -1.68 -10.22 45.88
C ILE A 39 -1.19 -8.84 45.49
N LYS A 40 -0.52 -8.12 46.42
CA LYS A 40 0.07 -6.80 46.13
C LYS A 40 1.11 -6.87 45.01
N THR A 41 2.04 -7.83 45.06
CA THR A 41 3.07 -7.96 44.01
C THR A 41 2.51 -8.37 42.65
N ALA A 42 1.41 -9.11 42.59
CA ALA A 42 0.73 -9.42 41.33
C ALA A 42 0.04 -8.19 40.76
N ALA A 43 -0.65 -7.42 41.56
CA ALA A 43 -1.32 -6.19 41.13
C ALA A 43 -0.34 -5.10 40.74
N ASP A 44 0.80 -4.94 41.41
CA ASP A 44 1.85 -4.00 40.98
C ASP A 44 2.39 -4.34 39.61
N LYS A 45 2.53 -5.63 39.27
CA LYS A 45 2.93 -6.07 37.93
C LYS A 45 1.87 -5.77 36.88
N GLU A 46 0.60 -5.98 37.21
CA GLU A 46 -0.50 -5.67 36.29
C GLU A 46 -0.62 -4.15 36.03
N ILE A 47 -0.48 -3.33 37.09
CA ILE A 47 -0.46 -1.87 36.95
C ILE A 47 0.74 -1.40 36.12
N ALA A 48 1.91 -2.02 36.31
CA ALA A 48 3.08 -1.73 35.49
C ALA A 48 2.81 -2.05 34.01
N LEU A 49 2.17 -3.18 33.72
CA LEU A 49 1.78 -3.58 32.36
C LEU A 49 0.78 -2.60 31.74
N ILE A 50 -0.23 -2.14 32.50
CA ILE A 50 -1.19 -1.14 32.04
C ILE A 50 -0.48 0.17 31.67
N ARG A 51 0.50 0.60 32.46
CA ARG A 51 1.30 1.80 32.16
C ARG A 51 2.16 1.62 30.93
N GLU A 52 2.85 0.49 30.80
CA GLU A 52 3.66 0.16 29.64
C GLU A 52 2.82 0.16 28.36
N GLN A 53 1.64 -0.45 28.35
CA GLN A 53 0.71 -0.44 27.23
C GLN A 53 0.24 0.98 26.86
N ALA A 54 -0.04 1.83 27.85
CA ALA A 54 -0.42 3.21 27.60
C ALA A 54 0.75 4.05 27.05
N ASP A 55 1.97 3.80 27.52
CA ASP A 55 3.16 4.50 27.00
C ASP A 55 3.48 4.06 25.57
N ASP A 56 3.33 2.77 25.23
CA ASP A 56 3.46 2.26 23.87
C ASP A 56 2.42 2.87 22.91
N GLU A 57 1.17 2.97 23.36
CA GLU A 57 0.10 3.59 22.58
C GLU A 57 0.35 5.09 22.37
N LEU A 58 0.88 5.80 23.37
CA LEU A 58 1.28 7.19 23.25
C LEU A 58 2.50 7.37 22.33
N ALA A 59 3.45 6.46 22.38
CA ALA A 59 4.62 6.47 21.48
C ALA A 59 4.18 6.26 20.02
N LEU A 60 3.29 5.30 19.76
CA LEU A 60 2.70 5.08 18.44
C LEU A 60 1.93 6.31 17.95
N LEU A 61 1.10 6.93 18.81
CA LEU A 61 0.37 8.14 18.47
C LEU A 61 1.31 9.30 18.10
N ASN A 62 2.38 9.49 18.86
CA ASN A 62 3.36 10.55 18.57
C ASN A 62 4.08 10.28 17.26
N ARG A 63 4.53 9.03 17.02
CA ARG A 63 5.15 8.63 15.76
C ARG A 63 4.22 8.87 14.56
N THR A 64 2.97 8.40 14.66
CA THR A 64 1.97 8.59 13.59
C THR A 64 1.70 10.07 13.32
N TRP A 65 1.68 10.91 14.36
CA TRP A 65 1.50 12.35 14.21
C TRP A 65 2.70 13.04 13.54
N ASP A 66 3.91 12.62 13.88
CA ASP A 66 5.12 13.19 13.27
C ASP A 66 5.23 12.79 11.79
N GLU A 67 4.91 11.53 11.47
CA GLU A 67 4.80 11.06 10.09
C GLU A 67 3.70 11.79 9.31
N PHE A 68 2.51 11.99 9.93
CA PHE A 68 1.42 12.76 9.31
C PHE A 68 1.85 14.18 8.95
N LYS A 69 2.56 14.87 9.84
CA LYS A 69 3.09 16.22 9.56
C LYS A 69 4.13 16.24 8.43
N GLY A 70 4.83 15.14 8.26
CA GLY A 70 5.84 14.96 7.21
C GLY A 70 5.28 14.53 5.86
N LEU A 71 3.98 14.20 5.77
CA LEU A 71 3.40 13.72 4.52
C LEU A 71 3.46 14.77 3.41
N HIS A 72 3.90 14.31 2.25
CA HIS A 72 3.96 15.11 1.04
C HIS A 72 3.07 14.49 -0.03
N SER A 73 2.56 15.33 -0.92
CA SER A 73 1.82 14.87 -2.08
C SER A 73 2.66 13.88 -2.90
N ARG A 74 2.08 12.74 -3.26
CA ARG A 74 2.72 11.64 -4.02
C ARG A 74 3.84 10.91 -3.26
N GLN A 75 3.80 10.93 -1.94
CA GLN A 75 4.72 10.17 -1.10
C GLN A 75 4.35 8.68 -1.12
N ILE A 76 5.36 7.82 -1.20
CA ILE A 76 5.20 6.37 -1.04
C ILE A 76 5.35 6.04 0.44
N ILE A 77 4.44 5.27 0.99
CA ILE A 77 4.48 4.76 2.36
C ILE A 77 4.69 3.24 2.26
N ASP A 78 5.85 2.77 2.66
CA ASP A 78 6.22 1.34 2.58
C ASP A 78 5.75 0.55 3.80
N ASP A 79 5.52 1.22 4.94
CA ASP A 79 5.07 0.61 6.19
C ASP A 79 3.54 0.46 6.20
N GLU A 80 3.06 -0.79 6.09
CA GLU A 80 1.62 -1.12 6.08
C GLU A 80 0.93 -0.77 7.41
N MET A 81 1.64 -0.90 8.55
CA MET A 81 1.08 -0.55 9.86
C MET A 81 0.89 0.95 9.98
N LEU A 82 1.88 1.72 9.55
CA LEU A 82 1.80 3.18 9.50
C LEU A 82 0.68 3.65 8.57
N TRP A 83 0.56 3.05 7.38
CA TRP A 83 -0.53 3.35 6.46
C TRP A 83 -1.90 3.14 7.10
N ARG A 84 -2.10 2.01 7.80
CA ARG A 84 -3.36 1.68 8.48
C ARG A 84 -3.69 2.70 9.58
N GLU A 85 -2.70 3.04 10.42
CA GLU A 85 -2.87 4.02 11.48
C GLU A 85 -3.18 5.42 10.93
N LEU A 86 -2.49 5.84 9.87
CA LEU A 86 -2.73 7.13 9.21
C LEU A 86 -4.13 7.17 8.59
N SER A 87 -4.53 6.14 7.86
CA SER A 87 -5.84 6.06 7.19
C SER A 87 -6.99 6.00 8.19
N TRP A 88 -6.78 5.35 9.34
CA TRP A 88 -7.79 5.28 10.40
C TRP A 88 -7.92 6.59 11.18
N ARG A 89 -6.79 7.25 11.50
CA ARG A 89 -6.79 8.46 12.33
C ARG A 89 -7.08 9.74 11.56
N TYR A 90 -6.70 9.80 10.29
CA TYR A 90 -6.74 11.03 9.48
C TYR A 90 -7.39 10.84 8.11
N PRO A 91 -8.57 10.16 8.01
CA PRO A 91 -9.18 9.83 6.72
C PRO A 91 -9.56 11.05 5.89
N ASP A 92 -9.93 12.16 6.55
CA ASP A 92 -10.44 13.37 5.89
C ASP A 92 -9.33 14.34 5.43
N TYR A 93 -8.06 14.07 5.76
CA TYR A 93 -6.98 15.01 5.51
C TYR A 93 -6.11 14.67 4.31
N PHE A 94 -6.14 13.43 3.86
CA PHE A 94 -5.40 12.99 2.69
C PHE A 94 -6.08 11.82 2.02
N GLU A 95 -5.86 11.71 0.73
CA GLU A 95 -6.28 10.54 -0.04
C GLU A 95 -5.07 9.69 -0.36
N GLY A 96 -5.19 8.41 -0.14
CA GLY A 96 -4.19 7.44 -0.50
C GLY A 96 -4.84 6.19 -1.08
N GLY A 97 -4.02 5.38 -1.73
CA GLY A 97 -4.49 4.14 -2.33
C GLY A 97 -3.32 3.21 -2.59
N THR A 98 -3.62 1.98 -2.93
CA THR A 98 -2.64 0.94 -3.21
C THR A 98 -2.76 0.44 -4.66
N GLY A 99 -1.62 0.02 -5.23
CA GLY A 99 -1.57 -0.65 -6.52
C GLY A 99 -1.88 0.23 -7.73
N ALA A 100 -2.32 -0.40 -8.81
CA ALA A 100 -2.56 0.23 -10.10
C ALA A 100 -3.67 1.29 -10.07
N ASP A 101 -4.70 1.10 -9.25
CA ASP A 101 -5.81 2.05 -9.09
C ASP A 101 -5.33 3.41 -8.56
N ALA A 102 -4.41 3.39 -7.58
CA ALA A 102 -3.81 4.61 -7.04
C ALA A 102 -2.96 5.33 -8.09
N ILE A 103 -2.17 4.59 -8.87
CA ILE A 103 -1.34 5.16 -9.94
C ILE A 103 -2.25 5.78 -11.02
N LYS A 104 -3.33 5.10 -11.40
CA LYS A 104 -4.32 5.61 -12.37
C LYS A 104 -4.93 6.93 -11.89
N SER A 105 -5.37 6.98 -10.64
CA SER A 105 -5.91 8.20 -10.02
C SER A 105 -4.90 9.35 -9.97
N LEU A 106 -3.62 9.05 -9.72
CA LEU A 106 -2.56 10.06 -9.75
C LEU A 106 -2.28 10.58 -11.16
N ILE A 107 -2.34 9.71 -12.17
CA ILE A 107 -2.17 10.11 -13.59
C ILE A 107 -3.34 10.99 -14.01
N ASP A 108 -4.58 10.68 -13.61
CA ASP A 108 -5.77 11.45 -13.93
C ASP A 108 -5.72 12.90 -13.41
N ARG A 109 -4.99 13.11 -12.31
CA ARG A 109 -4.82 14.44 -11.68
C ARG A 109 -3.68 15.27 -12.29
N ILE A 110 -2.89 14.71 -13.21
CA ILE A 110 -1.80 15.45 -13.84
C ILE A 110 -2.33 16.26 -15.03
N ASP A 111 -2.21 17.57 -14.95
CA ASP A 111 -2.32 18.44 -16.11
C ASP A 111 -0.96 18.45 -16.84
N PHE A 112 -0.91 17.78 -18.00
CA PHE A 112 0.30 17.65 -18.78
C PHE A 112 0.72 18.95 -19.47
N ASP A 113 -0.23 19.82 -19.80
CA ASP A 113 0.05 21.12 -20.42
C ASP A 113 0.72 22.05 -19.39
N GLU A 114 0.16 22.13 -18.18
CA GLU A 114 0.73 22.93 -17.09
C GLU A 114 2.09 22.40 -16.63
N GLU A 115 2.24 21.06 -16.52
CA GLU A 115 3.50 20.45 -16.11
C GLU A 115 4.60 20.65 -17.16
N GLU A 116 4.27 20.57 -18.45
CA GLU A 116 5.20 20.87 -19.55
C GLU A 116 5.68 22.31 -19.49
N GLN A 117 4.75 23.25 -19.30
CA GLN A 117 5.09 24.67 -19.20
C GLN A 117 6.00 24.94 -18.00
N LYS A 118 5.68 24.41 -16.82
CA LYS A 118 6.50 24.55 -15.60
C LYS A 118 7.92 24.02 -15.80
N LEU A 119 8.06 22.88 -16.49
CA LEU A 119 9.36 22.28 -16.76
C LEU A 119 10.17 23.10 -17.76
N ARG A 120 9.53 23.66 -18.81
CA ARG A 120 10.18 24.56 -19.78
C ARG A 120 10.67 25.83 -19.08
N GLU A 121 9.83 26.47 -18.29
CA GLU A 121 10.20 27.68 -17.51
C GLU A 121 11.33 27.39 -16.50
N ALA A 122 11.34 26.21 -15.88
CA ALA A 122 12.41 25.83 -14.95
C ALA A 122 13.75 25.56 -15.64
N ILE A 123 13.73 25.09 -16.90
CA ILE A 123 14.93 24.86 -17.70
C ILE A 123 15.45 26.17 -18.30
N ASP A 124 14.53 27.05 -18.77
CA ASP A 124 14.82 28.34 -19.37
C ASP A 124 14.80 29.46 -18.31
N HIS A 125 15.65 29.30 -17.29
CA HIS A 125 15.76 30.22 -16.17
C HIS A 125 16.03 31.70 -16.56
N VAL A 126 16.54 31.94 -17.74
CA VAL A 126 16.81 33.28 -18.27
C VAL A 126 15.51 34.05 -18.50
N SER A 127 14.45 33.37 -18.97
CA SER A 127 13.14 33.98 -19.23
C SER A 127 12.30 34.17 -17.97
N SER A 128 12.53 33.34 -16.93
CA SER A 128 11.71 33.32 -15.71
C SER A 128 12.27 34.12 -14.53
N GLY A 129 13.47 34.68 -14.66
CA GLY A 129 14.13 35.45 -13.57
C GLY A 129 14.44 34.65 -12.31
N ARG A 130 14.31 33.32 -12.35
CA ARG A 130 14.58 32.41 -11.23
C ARG A 130 16.06 32.01 -11.18
N LYS A 131 16.55 31.61 -10.01
CA LYS A 131 17.92 31.08 -9.87
C LYS A 131 18.11 29.84 -10.73
N PRO A 132 19.25 29.70 -11.42
CA PRO A 132 19.53 28.55 -12.28
C PRO A 132 19.52 27.25 -11.47
N LEU A 133 18.96 26.20 -12.08
CA LEU A 133 19.00 24.86 -11.50
C LEU A 133 20.44 24.33 -11.53
N SER A 134 20.81 23.52 -10.51
CA SER A 134 22.06 22.78 -10.57
C SER A 134 22.09 21.84 -11.78
N ALA A 135 23.27 21.54 -12.32
CA ALA A 135 23.43 20.70 -13.52
C ALA A 135 22.65 19.37 -13.43
N GLN A 136 22.69 18.70 -12.28
CA GLN A 136 21.95 17.46 -12.04
C GLN A 136 20.42 17.66 -12.09
N ARG A 137 19.92 18.71 -11.43
CA ARG A 137 18.47 19.02 -11.43
C ARG A 137 17.99 19.39 -12.82
N ARG A 138 18.78 20.17 -13.56
CA ARG A 138 18.49 20.51 -14.95
C ARG A 138 18.41 19.26 -15.83
N GLN A 139 19.35 18.34 -15.70
CA GLN A 139 19.35 17.10 -16.48
C GLN A 139 18.14 16.20 -16.16
N LYS A 140 17.74 16.12 -14.89
CA LYS A 140 16.50 15.43 -14.48
C LYS A 140 15.26 16.11 -15.05
N ALA A 141 15.19 17.44 -15.03
CA ALA A 141 14.09 18.21 -15.61
C ALA A 141 13.98 18.01 -17.13
N ILE A 142 15.10 17.99 -17.85
CA ILE A 142 15.11 17.71 -19.30
C ILE A 142 14.60 16.29 -19.61
N LYS A 143 15.02 15.28 -18.83
CA LYS A 143 14.52 13.90 -19.00
C LYS A 143 13.01 13.83 -18.74
N ARG A 144 12.53 14.48 -17.68
CA ARG A 144 11.10 14.55 -17.37
C ARG A 144 10.32 15.29 -18.45
N LEU A 145 10.83 16.44 -18.93
CA LEU A 145 10.20 17.19 -20.00
C LEU A 145 10.01 16.36 -21.27
N LYS A 146 11.00 15.56 -21.67
CA LYS A 146 10.87 14.67 -22.83
C LYS A 146 9.69 13.70 -22.71
N ILE A 147 9.49 13.14 -21.52
CA ILE A 147 8.39 12.20 -21.25
C ILE A 147 7.06 12.93 -21.25
N VAL A 148 6.96 14.07 -20.55
CA VAL A 148 5.73 14.87 -20.47
C VAL A 148 5.32 15.38 -21.85
N ALA A 149 6.27 15.90 -22.64
CA ALA A 149 6.02 16.36 -24.02
C ALA A 149 5.56 15.22 -24.95
N SER A 150 6.09 14.00 -24.76
CA SER A 150 5.62 12.82 -25.50
C SER A 150 4.17 12.46 -25.19
N PHE A 151 3.74 12.59 -23.94
CA PHE A 151 2.34 12.37 -23.55
C PHE A 151 1.41 13.52 -23.93
N ASN A 152 1.96 14.73 -24.10
CA ASN A 152 1.19 15.90 -24.50
C ASN A 152 1.09 16.07 -26.03
N GLN A 153 1.79 15.24 -26.80
CA GLN A 153 1.74 15.28 -28.25
C GLN A 153 0.32 14.99 -28.77
N ARG A 154 -0.18 15.84 -29.66
CA ARG A 154 -1.54 15.74 -30.21
C ARG A 154 -1.50 15.52 -31.73
N ASP A 155 -2.53 14.86 -32.25
CA ASP A 155 -2.76 14.72 -33.68
C ASP A 155 -3.37 16.02 -34.27
N ASP A 156 -3.55 16.05 -35.60
CA ASP A 156 -4.14 17.18 -36.32
C ASP A 156 -5.62 17.46 -35.88
N HIS A 157 -6.24 16.52 -35.20
CA HIS A 157 -7.58 16.65 -34.66
C HIS A 157 -7.60 17.05 -33.15
N GLY A 158 -6.44 17.38 -32.59
CA GLY A 158 -6.29 17.80 -31.18
C GLY A 158 -6.35 16.65 -30.16
N ARG A 159 -6.42 15.37 -30.58
CA ARG A 159 -6.41 14.20 -29.69
C ARG A 159 -4.99 13.84 -29.30
N ARG A 160 -4.78 13.45 -28.05
CA ARG A 160 -3.47 12.97 -27.60
C ARG A 160 -3.10 11.68 -28.34
N LEU A 161 -1.89 11.65 -28.89
CA LEU A 161 -1.35 10.45 -29.55
C LEU A 161 -0.99 9.37 -28.54
N ASN A 162 -0.49 9.77 -27.37
CA ASN A 162 -0.05 8.86 -26.32
C ASN A 162 -0.84 9.16 -25.04
N ASP A 163 -1.74 8.28 -24.67
CA ASP A 163 -2.45 8.39 -23.39
C ASP A 163 -1.65 7.66 -22.32
N PRO A 164 -1.18 8.34 -21.25
CA PRO A 164 -0.46 7.70 -20.15
C PRO A 164 -1.30 6.66 -19.41
N LYS A 165 -2.63 6.74 -19.47
CA LYS A 165 -3.54 5.70 -18.91
C LYS A 165 -3.35 4.34 -19.58
N ALA A 166 -2.90 4.31 -20.82
CA ALA A 166 -2.61 3.06 -21.54
C ALA A 166 -1.47 2.22 -20.91
N MET A 167 -0.68 2.82 -20.02
CA MET A 167 0.32 2.07 -19.22
C MET A 167 -0.32 1.20 -18.15
N ILE A 168 -1.59 1.44 -17.81
CA ILE A 168 -2.34 0.65 -16.83
C ILE A 168 -3.38 -0.14 -17.60
N LEU A 169 -3.22 -1.46 -17.59
CA LEU A 169 -4.08 -2.35 -18.36
C LEU A 169 -5.39 -2.60 -17.61
N ASP A 170 -6.50 -2.16 -18.16
CA ASP A 170 -7.85 -2.57 -17.72
C ASP A 170 -8.22 -3.95 -18.32
N VAL A 171 -7.64 -4.29 -19.46
CA VAL A 171 -7.87 -5.54 -20.21
C VAL A 171 -6.54 -6.15 -20.63
N VAL A 172 -6.34 -7.42 -20.35
CA VAL A 172 -5.14 -8.16 -20.78
C VAL A 172 -5.36 -8.74 -22.17
N PRO A 173 -4.50 -8.47 -23.16
CA PRO A 173 -4.60 -9.07 -24.48
C PRO A 173 -4.33 -10.57 -24.43
N VAL A 174 -5.10 -11.35 -25.18
CA VAL A 174 -4.98 -12.82 -25.23
C VAL A 174 -4.51 -13.24 -26.61
N ILE A 175 -3.43 -14.01 -26.65
CA ILE A 175 -2.90 -14.57 -27.89
C ILE A 175 -3.92 -15.59 -28.47
N PRO A 176 -4.14 -15.64 -29.80
CA PRO A 176 -5.02 -16.62 -30.44
C PRO A 176 -4.67 -18.08 -30.07
N PRO A 177 -5.66 -18.98 -29.97
CA PRO A 177 -5.46 -20.37 -29.58
C PRO A 177 -4.44 -21.12 -30.47
N ASP A 178 -4.36 -20.78 -31.74
CA ASP A 178 -3.43 -21.42 -32.68
C ASP A 178 -1.96 -21.18 -32.34
N LEU A 179 -1.65 -20.05 -31.67
CA LEU A 179 -0.30 -19.71 -31.19
C LEU A 179 0.04 -20.30 -29.82
N ARG A 180 -0.95 -20.92 -29.16
CA ARG A 180 -0.78 -21.62 -27.86
C ARG A 180 -1.48 -22.97 -27.87
N PRO A 181 -1.11 -23.87 -28.79
CA PRO A 181 -1.86 -25.10 -29.03
C PRO A 181 -1.85 -26.06 -27.83
N MET A 182 -2.90 -26.86 -27.76
CA MET A 182 -2.97 -28.05 -26.91
C MET A 182 -2.96 -29.25 -27.83
N VAL A 183 -1.92 -30.06 -27.73
CA VAL A 183 -1.71 -31.21 -28.63
C VAL A 183 -1.92 -32.50 -27.84
N GLN A 184 -2.68 -33.42 -28.39
CA GLN A 184 -2.84 -34.75 -27.81
C GLN A 184 -1.62 -35.61 -28.20
N LEU A 185 -0.95 -36.16 -27.18
CA LEU A 185 0.15 -37.11 -27.35
C LEU A 185 -0.37 -38.56 -27.39
N ASP A 186 0.46 -39.44 -27.88
CA ASP A 186 0.18 -40.87 -27.85
C ASP A 186 -0.06 -41.35 -26.40
N GLY A 187 -1.13 -42.15 -26.21
CA GLY A 187 -1.54 -42.59 -24.87
C GLY A 187 -2.52 -41.66 -24.14
N GLY A 188 -3.18 -40.74 -24.86
CA GLY A 188 -4.29 -39.90 -24.32
C GLY A 188 -3.85 -38.76 -23.42
N ARG A 189 -2.55 -38.49 -23.32
CA ARG A 189 -2.01 -37.32 -22.59
C ARG A 189 -2.04 -36.09 -23.48
N PHE A 190 -2.26 -34.92 -22.87
CA PHE A 190 -2.22 -33.62 -23.57
C PHE A 190 -0.94 -32.86 -23.19
N ALA A 191 -0.23 -32.39 -24.21
CA ALA A 191 0.79 -31.37 -24.05
C ALA A 191 0.18 -29.99 -24.33
N THR A 192 0.40 -29.07 -23.46
CA THR A 192 -0.11 -27.67 -23.60
C THR A 192 1.04 -26.71 -23.54
N SER A 193 0.90 -25.57 -24.22
CA SER A 193 1.84 -24.47 -24.09
C SER A 193 1.82 -23.88 -22.67
N ASP A 194 2.99 -23.51 -22.15
CA ASP A 194 3.14 -22.85 -20.84
C ASP A 194 2.31 -21.56 -20.73
N LEU A 195 2.07 -20.89 -21.87
CA LEU A 195 1.21 -19.70 -21.93
C LEU A 195 -0.21 -19.98 -21.44
N ASN A 196 -0.76 -21.18 -21.70
CA ASN A 196 -2.08 -21.54 -21.22
C ASN A 196 -2.15 -21.62 -19.70
N ASP A 197 -1.07 -22.07 -19.04
CA ASP A 197 -0.99 -22.08 -17.57
C ASP A 197 -0.90 -20.66 -16.99
N LEU A 198 -0.13 -19.78 -17.63
CA LEU A 198 -0.04 -18.38 -17.22
C LEU A 198 -1.40 -17.66 -17.33
N TYR A 199 -2.12 -17.81 -18.45
CA TYR A 199 -3.48 -17.28 -18.59
C TYR A 199 -4.44 -17.87 -17.55
N ARG A 200 -4.37 -19.17 -17.29
CA ARG A 200 -5.19 -19.81 -16.27
C ARG A 200 -4.94 -19.23 -14.87
N ARG A 201 -3.68 -18.95 -14.53
CA ARG A 201 -3.32 -18.30 -13.26
C ARG A 201 -3.96 -16.90 -13.15
N VAL A 202 -3.87 -16.07 -14.19
CA VAL A 202 -4.49 -14.73 -14.23
C VAL A 202 -6.01 -14.85 -14.05
N ILE A 203 -6.68 -15.71 -14.81
CA ILE A 203 -8.14 -15.89 -14.74
C ILE A 203 -8.57 -16.35 -13.34
N ASN A 204 -7.87 -17.34 -12.76
CA ASN A 204 -8.20 -17.85 -11.44
C ASN A 204 -8.03 -16.77 -10.34
N ARG A 205 -6.95 -15.98 -10.40
CA ARG A 205 -6.72 -14.86 -9.46
C ARG A 205 -7.78 -13.78 -9.62
N ASN A 206 -8.10 -13.40 -10.84
CA ASN A 206 -9.14 -12.40 -11.11
C ASN A 206 -10.51 -12.85 -10.61
N ASN A 207 -10.90 -14.11 -10.86
CA ASN A 207 -12.16 -14.66 -10.38
C ASN A 207 -12.22 -14.73 -8.85
N ARG A 208 -11.09 -15.05 -8.21
CA ARG A 208 -10.99 -15.05 -6.75
C ARG A 208 -11.09 -13.64 -6.18
N LEU A 209 -10.39 -12.66 -6.77
CA LEU A 209 -10.49 -11.26 -6.37
C LEU A 209 -11.93 -10.74 -6.49
N LYS A 210 -12.58 -11.00 -7.63
CA LYS A 210 -13.99 -10.63 -7.83
C LYS A 210 -14.88 -11.20 -6.72
N ARG A 211 -14.74 -12.48 -6.42
CA ARG A 211 -15.52 -13.14 -5.35
C ARG A 211 -15.25 -12.53 -3.97
N LEU A 212 -14.00 -12.17 -3.66
CA LEU A 212 -13.66 -11.51 -2.39
C LEU A 212 -14.29 -10.12 -2.28
N LEU A 213 -14.30 -9.36 -3.38
CA LEU A 213 -14.96 -8.05 -3.45
C LEU A 213 -16.47 -8.18 -3.28
N ASP A 214 -17.11 -9.13 -3.96
CA ASP A 214 -18.56 -9.40 -3.89
C ASP A 214 -18.99 -9.81 -2.46
N LEU A 215 -18.11 -10.51 -1.72
CA LEU A 215 -18.35 -10.93 -0.34
C LEU A 215 -18.03 -9.85 0.70
N GLY A 216 -17.50 -8.70 0.31
CA GLY A 216 -17.07 -7.66 1.25
C GLY A 216 -15.93 -8.11 2.18
N ALA A 217 -14.98 -8.89 1.67
CA ALA A 217 -13.86 -9.40 2.45
C ALA A 217 -13.00 -8.26 3.03
N PRO A 218 -12.31 -8.46 4.17
CA PRO A 218 -11.43 -7.47 4.78
C PRO A 218 -10.40 -6.94 3.77
N GLU A 219 -10.13 -5.65 3.84
CA GLU A 219 -9.23 -4.94 2.89
C GLU A 219 -7.86 -5.61 2.76
N ILE A 220 -7.30 -6.10 3.85
CA ILE A 220 -6.00 -6.76 3.88
C ILE A 220 -5.96 -8.00 2.98
N ILE A 221 -7.05 -8.78 2.94
CA ILE A 221 -7.18 -9.97 2.10
C ILE A 221 -7.35 -9.56 0.63
N VAL A 222 -8.14 -8.52 0.37
CA VAL A 222 -8.36 -7.97 -0.96
C VAL A 222 -7.05 -7.42 -1.54
N ASN A 223 -6.30 -6.63 -0.77
CA ASN A 223 -5.01 -6.07 -1.19
C ASN A 223 -3.97 -7.16 -1.47
N ASN A 224 -3.95 -8.23 -0.66
CA ASN A 224 -3.07 -9.36 -0.93
C ASN A 224 -3.44 -10.08 -2.24
N GLU A 225 -4.73 -10.30 -2.52
CA GLU A 225 -5.15 -10.92 -3.78
C GLU A 225 -4.92 -10.00 -4.99
N LYS A 226 -5.08 -8.66 -4.86
CA LYS A 226 -4.69 -7.68 -5.88
C LYS A 226 -3.19 -7.80 -6.21
N ARG A 227 -2.33 -7.91 -5.20
CA ARG A 227 -0.89 -8.11 -5.38
C ARG A 227 -0.59 -9.43 -6.11
N MET A 228 -1.26 -10.52 -5.74
CA MET A 228 -1.06 -11.82 -6.39
C MET A 228 -1.58 -11.83 -7.83
N LEU A 229 -2.63 -11.06 -8.15
CA LEU A 229 -3.10 -10.85 -9.52
C LEU A 229 -2.06 -10.08 -10.33
N GLN A 230 -1.48 -9.01 -9.77
CA GLN A 230 -0.41 -8.26 -10.40
C GLN A 230 0.80 -9.16 -10.72
N GLU A 231 1.24 -9.99 -9.77
CA GLU A 231 2.32 -10.97 -10.01
C GLU A 231 2.00 -11.94 -11.14
N ALA A 232 0.75 -12.40 -11.25
CA ALA A 232 0.34 -13.30 -12.32
C ALA A 232 0.36 -12.61 -13.70
N VAL A 233 -0.02 -11.34 -13.76
CA VAL A 233 0.05 -10.54 -15.00
C VAL A 233 1.50 -10.22 -15.36
N ASP A 234 2.34 -9.86 -14.38
CA ASP A 234 3.77 -9.63 -14.59
C ASP A 234 4.46 -10.88 -15.15
N ALA A 235 4.12 -12.07 -14.62
CA ALA A 235 4.64 -13.34 -15.12
C ALA A 235 4.16 -13.65 -16.55
N LEU A 236 3.00 -13.16 -16.96
CA LEU A 236 2.52 -13.33 -18.33
C LEU A 236 3.36 -12.53 -19.33
N PHE A 237 3.80 -11.30 -18.95
CA PHE A 237 4.59 -10.44 -19.82
C PHE A 237 6.10 -10.69 -19.71
N ASP A 238 6.61 -10.95 -18.52
CA ASP A 238 8.04 -11.23 -18.27
C ASP A 238 8.20 -12.32 -17.20
N ASN A 239 8.32 -13.56 -17.65
CA ASN A 239 8.52 -14.73 -16.79
C ASN A 239 10.00 -14.90 -16.36
N GLY A 240 10.71 -13.82 -16.11
CA GLY A 240 12.13 -13.83 -15.78
C GLY A 240 12.49 -14.56 -14.49
N ARG A 241 11.57 -14.69 -13.54
CA ARG A 241 11.77 -15.44 -12.28
C ARG A 241 11.74 -16.95 -12.47
N ASP A 242 10.95 -17.47 -13.42
CA ASP A 242 10.80 -18.91 -13.69
C ASP A 242 11.79 -19.47 -14.74
N ARG A 243 12.77 -18.68 -15.16
CA ARG A 243 13.79 -19.09 -16.13
C ARG A 243 14.59 -20.35 -15.71
N LYS A 244 14.54 -20.74 -14.44
CA LYS A 244 15.15 -22.00 -13.98
C LYS A 244 14.34 -23.23 -14.42
N SER A 245 13.04 -23.10 -14.60
CA SER A 245 12.15 -24.19 -15.06
C SER A 245 12.25 -24.45 -16.57
N THR A 246 12.42 -23.39 -17.37
CA THR A 246 12.50 -23.48 -18.85
C THR A 246 13.84 -23.99 -19.37
N ARG A 247 14.91 -24.01 -18.57
CA ARG A 247 16.22 -24.56 -18.98
C ARG A 247 16.32 -26.08 -18.91
N LEU A 248 15.33 -26.76 -18.33
CA LEU A 248 15.33 -28.22 -18.18
C LEU A 248 14.62 -28.96 -19.32
N ASN A 249 13.99 -28.24 -20.25
CA ASN A 249 13.20 -28.83 -21.36
C ASN A 249 13.72 -28.47 -22.76
N SER A 250 14.99 -28.08 -22.89
CA SER A 250 15.67 -27.92 -24.18
C SER A 250 16.88 -28.85 -24.30
#